data_3013843a447687fd5368c0ef00c80252
#
_entry.id   3013843a447687fd5368c0ef00c80252
#
_cell.length_a   1.000
_cell.length_b   1.000
_cell.length_c   1.000
_cell.angle_alpha   90.00
_cell.angle_beta   90.00
_cell.angle_gamma   90.00
#
_symmetry.space_group_name_H-M   'P 1'
#
loop_
_entity.id
_entity.type
_entity.pdbx_description
1 polymer ?
#
loop_
_entity_poly.entity_id
_entity_poly.type
_entity_poly.pdbx_seq_one_letter_code
_entity_poly.pdbx_strand_id
1 'polypeptide(L)'
;SRHLRELVSLTGFPITSTLQGLGAYPGDDPQFLGMLGMHGTYEANNAMHDCDLMINIGARFDDRITGKVDEFSPGSKKIHVDIDPSSIGKNIKVDLAIVSDVTELLKSLNKRFKEKNKNFVSSNKQKTSKWWEQIGKWREKKSLNFINSNKVIKPQHAVQRLYELTKNQDTFITTEVGQHQMWAAQHYKFNKPNRWMTSGGLGTM
;
A
#
# COMPACT_ATOMS: atom_id res chain seq x y z
N SER A 1 -4.49 -5.84 10.64
CA SER A 1 -5.17 -5.85 9.34
C SER A 1 -6.70 -5.76 9.42
N ARG A 2 -7.40 -6.41 10.39
CA ARG A 2 -8.87 -6.33 10.50
C ARG A 2 -9.38 -4.88 10.56
N HIS A 3 -8.88 -4.07 11.49
CA HIS A 3 -9.32 -2.68 11.66
C HIS A 3 -8.91 -1.77 10.49
N LEU A 4 -7.80 -2.09 9.80
CA LEU A 4 -7.41 -1.39 8.58
C LEU A 4 -8.40 -1.66 7.43
N ARG A 5 -8.80 -2.92 7.23
CA ARG A 5 -9.84 -3.28 6.25
C ARG A 5 -11.16 -2.58 6.53
N GLU A 6 -11.54 -2.54 7.81
CA GLU A 6 -12.74 -1.85 8.26
C GLU A 6 -12.66 -0.34 7.96
N LEU A 7 -11.53 0.33 8.25
CA LEU A 7 -11.33 1.74 7.92
C LEU A 7 -11.46 2.00 6.42
N VAL A 8 -10.78 1.21 5.59
CA VAL A 8 -10.82 1.34 4.14
C VAL A 8 -12.25 1.12 3.61
N SER A 9 -12.97 0.13 4.12
CA SER A 9 -14.38 -0.11 3.77
C SER A 9 -15.29 1.05 4.18
N LEU A 10 -15.08 1.64 5.37
CA LEU A 10 -15.87 2.78 5.87
C LEU A 10 -15.60 4.07 5.10
N THR A 11 -14.35 4.28 4.69
CA THR A 11 -13.95 5.53 4.01
C THR A 11 -14.08 5.46 2.50
N GLY A 12 -13.97 4.29 1.91
CA GLY A 12 -13.88 4.12 0.45
C GLY A 12 -12.56 4.61 -0.15
N PHE A 13 -11.54 4.89 0.67
CA PHE A 13 -10.26 5.40 0.22
C PHE A 13 -9.42 4.32 -0.46
N PRO A 14 -8.60 4.68 -1.47
CA PRO A 14 -7.58 3.79 -1.97
C PRO A 14 -6.49 3.57 -0.90
N ILE A 15 -5.84 2.43 -0.98
CA ILE A 15 -4.75 2.08 -0.09
C ILE A 15 -3.54 1.57 -0.88
N THR A 16 -2.36 1.97 -0.45
CA THR A 16 -1.07 1.47 -0.92
C THR A 16 -0.32 0.82 0.24
N SER A 17 0.74 0.10 -0.07
CA SER A 17 1.57 -0.55 0.94
C SER A 17 3.06 -0.33 0.67
N THR A 18 3.84 -0.26 1.74
CA THR A 18 5.30 -0.42 1.63
C THR A 18 5.64 -1.88 1.34
N LEU A 19 6.89 -2.15 0.95
CA LEU A 19 7.39 -3.51 0.75
C LEU A 19 7.10 -4.40 1.98
N GLN A 20 7.42 -3.93 3.18
CA GLN A 20 7.22 -4.69 4.41
C GLN A 20 5.76 -4.76 4.85
N GLY A 21 4.92 -3.86 4.36
CA GLY A 21 3.49 -3.81 4.67
C GLY A 21 2.62 -4.73 3.80
N LEU A 22 3.18 -5.44 2.83
CA LEU A 22 2.42 -6.36 1.97
C LEU A 22 1.69 -7.42 2.79
N GLY A 23 0.40 -7.64 2.49
CA GLY A 23 -0.49 -8.50 3.25
C GLY A 23 -1.20 -7.86 4.44
N ALA A 24 -0.81 -6.65 4.87
CA ALA A 24 -1.58 -5.89 5.87
C ALA A 24 -3.00 -5.57 5.36
N TYR A 25 -3.12 -5.34 4.05
CA TYR A 25 -4.36 -5.24 3.31
C TYR A 25 -4.37 -6.27 2.17
N PRO A 26 -5.53 -6.84 1.77
CA PRO A 26 -5.56 -7.84 0.72
C PRO A 26 -5.06 -7.32 -0.63
N GLY A 27 -4.14 -8.05 -1.23
CA GLY A 27 -3.54 -7.67 -2.51
C GLY A 27 -4.45 -7.87 -3.73
N ASP A 28 -5.58 -8.57 -3.58
CA ASP A 28 -6.59 -8.78 -4.61
C ASP A 28 -7.82 -7.86 -4.46
N ASP A 29 -7.88 -7.05 -3.40
CA ASP A 29 -8.96 -6.09 -3.20
C ASP A 29 -8.85 -4.92 -4.19
N PRO A 30 -9.96 -4.49 -4.83
CA PRO A 30 -9.93 -3.39 -5.81
C PRO A 30 -9.53 -2.04 -5.24
N GLN A 31 -9.62 -1.82 -3.92
CA GLN A 31 -9.15 -0.60 -3.27
C GLN A 31 -7.63 -0.57 -3.06
N PHE A 32 -6.96 -1.72 -3.20
CA PHE A 32 -5.51 -1.82 -3.13
C PHE A 32 -4.88 -1.39 -4.46
N LEU A 33 -4.01 -0.38 -4.41
CA LEU A 33 -3.32 0.14 -5.59
C LEU A 33 -1.97 -0.54 -5.82
N GLY A 34 -1.57 -1.44 -4.95
CA GLY A 34 -0.26 -2.08 -4.99
C GLY A 34 0.76 -1.40 -4.08
N MET A 35 2.00 -1.81 -4.25
CA MET A 35 3.14 -1.20 -3.57
C MET A 35 3.43 0.17 -4.17
N LEU A 36 3.92 1.10 -3.36
CA LEU A 36 4.36 2.43 -3.78
C LEU A 36 5.90 2.54 -3.76
N GLY A 37 6.41 3.61 -4.34
CA GLY A 37 7.84 3.91 -4.38
C GLY A 37 8.52 3.42 -5.67
N MET A 38 9.85 3.28 -5.62
CA MET A 38 10.71 2.98 -6.79
C MET A 38 10.26 1.74 -7.56
N HIS A 39 9.74 0.72 -6.87
CA HIS A 39 9.26 -0.54 -7.46
C HIS A 39 7.74 -0.67 -7.41
N GLY A 40 7.05 0.42 -7.13
CA GLY A 40 5.60 0.47 -7.01
C GLY A 40 4.88 0.48 -8.35
N THR A 41 3.55 0.40 -8.27
CA THR A 41 2.68 0.56 -9.45
C THR A 41 2.58 2.02 -9.86
N TYR A 42 2.28 2.26 -11.13
CA TYR A 42 2.07 3.62 -11.66
C TYR A 42 0.91 4.32 -10.93
N GLU A 43 -0.21 3.64 -10.75
CA GLU A 43 -1.37 4.16 -10.04
C GLU A 43 -1.11 4.45 -8.56
N ALA A 44 -0.32 3.62 -7.86
CA ALA A 44 0.01 3.87 -6.46
C ALA A 44 0.89 5.12 -6.29
N ASN A 45 1.88 5.28 -7.16
CA ASN A 45 2.78 6.43 -7.12
C ASN A 45 2.06 7.73 -7.48
N ASN A 46 1.22 7.74 -8.51
CA ASN A 46 0.45 8.93 -8.87
C ASN A 46 -0.61 9.26 -7.82
N ALA A 47 -1.29 8.26 -7.26
CA ALA A 47 -2.25 8.49 -6.19
C ALA A 47 -1.58 9.06 -4.94
N MET A 48 -0.37 8.64 -4.60
CA MET A 48 0.41 9.22 -3.52
C MET A 48 0.82 10.66 -3.82
N HIS A 49 1.23 10.96 -5.06
CA HIS A 49 1.70 12.30 -5.44
C HIS A 49 0.56 13.33 -5.48
N ASP A 50 -0.58 12.95 -6.05
CA ASP A 50 -1.68 13.87 -6.38
C ASP A 50 -2.79 13.90 -5.31
N CYS A 51 -2.69 13.13 -4.21
CA CYS A 51 -3.70 13.17 -3.16
C CYS A 51 -3.74 14.52 -2.43
N ASP A 52 -4.92 14.87 -1.93
CA ASP A 52 -5.14 16.04 -1.06
C ASP A 52 -4.91 15.71 0.43
N LEU A 53 -5.07 14.43 0.80
CA LEU A 53 -4.84 13.91 2.14
C LEU A 53 -4.11 12.58 2.09
N MET A 54 -3.01 12.49 2.81
CA MET A 54 -2.25 11.27 3.02
C MET A 54 -2.32 10.83 4.48
N ILE A 55 -2.78 9.61 4.73
CA ILE A 55 -2.76 9.01 6.07
C ILE A 55 -1.68 7.92 6.05
N ASN A 56 -0.54 8.23 6.63
CA ASN A 56 0.57 7.31 6.77
C ASN A 56 0.48 6.56 8.10
N ILE A 57 0.44 5.24 8.05
CA ILE A 57 0.26 4.37 9.21
C ILE A 57 1.46 3.42 9.32
N GLY A 58 2.36 3.69 10.28
CA GLY A 58 3.51 2.85 10.60
C GLY A 58 4.59 2.78 9.52
N ALA A 59 4.64 3.75 8.58
CA ALA A 59 5.69 3.83 7.59
C ALA A 59 6.54 5.10 7.79
N ARG A 60 7.84 4.96 7.67
CA ARG A 60 8.81 6.02 8.04
C ARG A 60 9.16 7.00 6.91
N PHE A 61 8.46 6.99 5.79
CA PHE A 61 8.80 7.78 4.61
C PHE A 61 10.25 7.56 4.15
N ASP A 62 10.55 6.34 3.78
CA ASP A 62 11.86 5.89 3.31
C ASP A 62 12.23 6.54 1.97
N ASP A 63 13.53 6.69 1.69
CA ASP A 63 14.05 7.27 0.45
C ASP A 63 13.63 6.48 -0.81
N ARG A 64 13.40 5.17 -0.69
CA ARG A 64 12.87 4.32 -1.77
C ARG A 64 11.43 4.66 -2.14
N ILE A 65 10.73 5.40 -1.29
CA ILE A 65 9.34 5.83 -1.46
C ILE A 65 9.28 7.30 -1.85
N THR A 66 10.03 8.16 -1.16
CA THR A 66 9.88 9.61 -1.26
C THR A 66 10.55 10.21 -2.49
N GLY A 67 11.64 9.62 -2.94
CA GLY A 67 12.47 10.25 -3.95
C GLY A 67 12.96 11.64 -3.48
N LYS A 68 12.74 12.69 -4.26
CA LYS A 68 13.09 14.06 -3.90
C LYS A 68 12.11 14.58 -2.84
N VAL A 69 12.64 14.76 -1.63
CA VAL A 69 11.84 15.07 -0.43
C VAL A 69 11.01 16.33 -0.58
N ASP A 70 11.59 17.39 -1.17
CA ASP A 70 10.91 18.69 -1.34
C ASP A 70 9.75 18.65 -2.33
N GLU A 71 9.72 17.63 -3.18
CA GLU A 71 8.67 17.42 -4.19
C GLU A 71 7.72 16.28 -3.85
N PHE A 72 7.89 15.66 -2.68
CA PHE A 72 7.08 14.54 -2.25
C PHE A 72 5.66 14.97 -1.90
N SER A 73 4.69 14.62 -2.77
CA SER A 73 3.26 14.88 -2.56
C SER A 73 2.98 16.31 -2.06
N PRO A 74 3.34 17.35 -2.82
CA PRO A 74 3.38 18.73 -2.34
C PRO A 74 1.98 19.28 -2.04
N GLY A 75 0.95 18.76 -2.69
CA GLY A 75 -0.45 19.19 -2.50
C GLY A 75 -1.16 18.56 -1.32
N SER A 76 -0.57 17.53 -0.68
CA SER A 76 -1.28 16.77 0.35
C SER A 76 -1.06 17.32 1.76
N LYS A 77 -2.13 17.26 2.58
CA LYS A 77 -1.99 17.24 4.04
C LYS A 77 -1.58 15.85 4.48
N LYS A 78 -0.64 15.77 5.43
CA LYS A 78 -0.04 14.51 5.86
C LYS A 78 -0.33 14.24 7.33
N ILE A 79 -1.04 13.15 7.60
CA ILE A 79 -1.23 12.60 8.93
C ILE A 79 -0.24 11.44 9.08
N HIS A 80 0.63 11.50 10.06
CA HIS A 80 1.59 10.44 10.33
C HIS A 80 1.32 9.78 11.67
N VAL A 81 1.08 8.50 11.62
CA VAL A 81 0.81 7.64 12.77
C VAL A 81 1.97 6.67 12.93
N ASP A 82 2.63 6.73 14.05
CA ASP A 82 3.68 5.77 14.40
C ASP A 82 3.71 5.56 15.93
N ILE A 83 4.19 4.39 16.36
CA ILE A 83 4.42 4.12 17.79
C ILE A 83 5.71 4.77 18.27
N ASP A 84 6.67 4.95 17.35
CA ASP A 84 7.95 5.59 17.62
C ASP A 84 7.89 7.08 17.28
N PRO A 85 7.91 7.97 18.29
CA PRO A 85 7.87 9.42 18.05
C PRO A 85 9.06 9.92 17.25
N SER A 86 10.20 9.22 17.25
CA SER A 86 11.39 9.63 16.51
C SER A 86 11.28 9.40 15.00
N SER A 87 10.35 8.59 14.57
CA SER A 87 10.04 8.33 13.16
C SER A 87 9.13 9.39 12.55
N ILE A 88 8.34 10.09 13.39
CA ILE A 88 7.37 11.07 12.94
C ILE A 88 8.06 12.36 12.52
N GLY A 89 7.79 12.80 11.28
CA GLY A 89 8.35 14.06 10.77
C GLY A 89 9.84 14.02 10.46
N LYS A 90 10.50 12.86 10.58
CA LYS A 90 11.95 12.72 10.40
C LYS A 90 12.39 13.02 8.97
N ASN A 91 11.72 12.47 7.99
CA ASN A 91 12.08 12.61 6.57
C ASN A 91 11.16 13.58 5.85
N ILE A 92 9.87 13.57 6.16
CA ILE A 92 8.84 14.40 5.51
C ILE A 92 8.10 15.21 6.57
N LYS A 93 7.97 16.50 6.34
CA LYS A 93 7.15 17.37 7.19
C LYS A 93 5.70 16.89 7.18
N VAL A 94 5.08 16.80 8.36
CA VAL A 94 3.71 16.32 8.53
C VAL A 94 2.83 17.41 9.16
N ASP A 95 1.54 17.41 8.79
CA ASP A 95 0.58 18.38 9.34
C ASP A 95 0.00 17.92 10.68
N LEU A 96 -0.16 16.61 10.85
CA LEU A 96 -0.65 16.01 12.08
C LEU A 96 0.17 14.79 12.46
N ALA A 97 0.80 14.85 13.62
CA ALA A 97 1.54 13.74 14.23
C ALA A 97 0.67 13.01 15.25
N ILE A 98 0.61 11.69 15.19
CA ILE A 98 -0.11 10.86 16.15
C ILE A 98 0.83 9.75 16.63
N VAL A 99 1.28 9.84 17.88
CA VAL A 99 2.04 8.78 18.55
C VAL A 99 1.06 7.81 19.17
N SER A 100 0.93 6.62 18.58
CA SER A 100 -0.04 5.62 19.05
C SER A 100 0.29 4.23 18.50
N ASP A 101 -0.14 3.19 19.24
CA ASP A 101 -0.33 1.87 18.64
C ASP A 101 -1.38 1.94 17.53
N VAL A 102 -1.06 1.36 16.39
CA VAL A 102 -1.92 1.39 15.19
C VAL A 102 -3.27 0.71 15.43
N THR A 103 -3.29 -0.36 16.22
CA THR A 103 -4.53 -1.10 16.49
C THR A 103 -5.49 -0.25 17.31
N GLU A 104 -5.00 0.42 18.35
CA GLU A 104 -5.82 1.27 19.21
C GLU A 104 -6.33 2.51 18.47
N LEU A 105 -5.49 3.13 17.66
CA LEU A 105 -5.91 4.22 16.82
C LEU A 105 -7.02 3.81 15.84
N LEU A 106 -6.81 2.71 15.09
CA LEU A 106 -7.78 2.23 14.11
C LEU A 106 -9.11 1.83 14.75
N LYS A 107 -9.11 1.22 15.93
CA LYS A 107 -10.34 0.96 16.71
C LYS A 107 -11.09 2.25 17.00
N SER A 108 -10.38 3.26 17.52
CA SER A 108 -10.96 4.55 17.90
C SER A 108 -11.50 5.31 16.68
N LEU A 109 -10.75 5.32 15.56
CA LEU A 109 -11.19 5.95 14.32
C LEU A 109 -12.45 5.26 13.75
N ASN A 110 -12.43 3.94 13.65
CA ASN A 110 -13.58 3.18 13.13
C ASN A 110 -14.84 3.42 13.97
N LYS A 111 -14.71 3.44 15.30
CA LYS A 111 -15.81 3.79 16.19
C LYS A 111 -16.37 5.17 15.88
N ARG A 112 -15.52 6.20 15.81
CA ARG A 112 -15.93 7.57 15.50
C ARG A 112 -16.59 7.72 14.13
N PHE A 113 -16.07 7.04 13.10
CA PHE A 113 -16.67 7.04 11.76
C PHE A 113 -18.07 6.43 11.78
N LYS A 114 -18.29 5.35 12.52
CA LYS A 114 -19.63 4.73 12.67
C LYS A 114 -20.61 5.59 13.44
N GLU A 115 -20.16 6.26 14.50
CA GLU A 115 -21.01 7.09 15.35
C GLU A 115 -21.45 8.39 14.66
N LYS A 116 -20.53 9.04 13.94
CA LYS A 116 -20.79 10.36 13.35
C LYS A 116 -21.61 10.33 12.07
N ASN A 117 -21.65 9.22 11.33
CA ASN A 117 -22.25 9.25 9.99
C ASN A 117 -22.85 7.92 9.56
N LYS A 118 -24.12 7.70 9.80
CA LYS A 118 -24.88 6.62 9.14
C LYS A 118 -24.85 6.73 7.60
N ASN A 119 -24.66 7.95 7.06
CA ASN A 119 -24.59 8.23 5.62
C ASN A 119 -23.16 8.51 5.11
N PHE A 120 -22.13 8.34 5.95
CA PHE A 120 -20.75 8.70 5.59
C PHE A 120 -20.22 7.90 4.39
N VAL A 121 -20.50 6.59 4.35
CA VAL A 121 -20.06 5.70 3.28
C VAL A 121 -20.64 6.11 1.92
N SER A 122 -21.94 6.40 1.86
CA SER A 122 -22.60 6.82 0.62
C SER A 122 -22.16 8.23 0.18
N SER A 123 -22.04 9.16 1.13
CA SER A 123 -21.53 10.51 0.86
C SER A 123 -20.07 10.49 0.38
N ASN A 124 -19.23 9.65 0.98
CA ASN A 124 -17.83 9.53 0.57
C ASN A 124 -17.67 8.88 -0.81
N LYS A 125 -18.45 7.88 -1.15
CA LYS A 125 -18.45 7.31 -2.51
C LYS A 125 -18.66 8.39 -3.57
N GLN A 126 -19.58 9.30 -3.34
CA GLN A 126 -19.84 10.40 -4.27
C GLN A 126 -18.67 11.40 -4.33
N LYS A 127 -18.08 11.74 -3.17
CA LYS A 127 -16.95 12.67 -3.09
C LYS A 127 -15.67 12.10 -3.71
N THR A 128 -15.44 10.80 -3.56
CA THR A 128 -14.26 10.13 -4.09
C THR A 128 -14.44 9.57 -5.51
N SER A 129 -15.62 9.72 -6.12
CA SER A 129 -15.90 9.13 -7.44
C SER A 129 -14.93 9.61 -8.54
N LYS A 130 -14.68 10.93 -8.61
CA LYS A 130 -13.72 11.51 -9.57
C LYS A 130 -12.29 11.03 -9.32
N TRP A 131 -11.92 10.82 -8.06
CA TRP A 131 -10.63 10.27 -7.68
C TRP A 131 -10.48 8.82 -8.15
N TRP A 132 -11.50 7.99 -7.94
CA TRP A 132 -11.52 6.63 -8.43
C TRP A 132 -11.53 6.53 -9.96
N GLU A 133 -12.20 7.46 -10.65
CA GLU A 133 -12.14 7.58 -12.11
C GLU A 133 -10.70 7.88 -12.57
N GLN A 134 -10.02 8.81 -11.92
CA GLN A 134 -8.62 9.14 -12.22
C GLN A 134 -7.69 7.96 -11.95
N ILE A 135 -7.85 7.25 -10.83
CA ILE A 135 -7.12 6.03 -10.53
C ILE A 135 -7.37 4.96 -11.61
N GLY A 136 -8.61 4.84 -12.09
CA GLY A 136 -8.95 3.96 -13.21
C GLY A 136 -8.12 4.23 -14.45
N LYS A 137 -7.99 5.50 -14.84
CA LYS A 137 -7.15 5.94 -15.98
C LYS A 137 -5.68 5.59 -15.79
N TRP A 138 -5.15 5.71 -14.57
CA TRP A 138 -3.78 5.30 -14.29
C TRP A 138 -3.58 3.79 -14.37
N ARG A 139 -4.56 3.00 -13.91
CA ARG A 139 -4.54 1.54 -14.02
C ARG A 139 -4.52 1.03 -15.47
N GLU A 140 -5.09 1.77 -16.41
CA GLU A 140 -5.06 1.45 -17.83
C GLU A 140 -3.63 1.37 -18.39
N LYS A 141 -2.65 2.03 -17.75
CA LYS A 141 -1.23 1.91 -18.11
C LYS A 141 -0.68 0.51 -17.91
N LYS A 142 -1.29 -0.31 -17.03
CA LYS A 142 -0.86 -1.68 -16.74
C LYS A 142 0.65 -1.76 -16.51
N SER A 143 1.17 -0.92 -15.61
CA SER A 143 2.62 -0.68 -15.41
C SER A 143 3.44 -1.91 -15.12
N LEU A 144 2.82 -2.95 -14.56
CA LEU A 144 3.47 -4.24 -14.28
C LEU A 144 3.22 -5.28 -15.40
N ASN A 145 2.67 -4.86 -16.55
CA ASN A 145 2.43 -5.80 -17.63
C ASN A 145 3.75 -6.27 -18.27
N PHE A 146 3.76 -7.49 -18.77
CA PHE A 146 4.89 -8.08 -19.47
C PHE A 146 4.41 -8.98 -20.62
N ILE A 147 5.26 -9.14 -21.60
CA ILE A 147 4.96 -10.00 -22.76
C ILE A 147 5.49 -11.40 -22.47
N ASN A 148 4.62 -12.39 -22.46
CA ASN A 148 4.99 -13.79 -22.35
C ASN A 148 5.77 -14.24 -23.60
N SER A 149 6.59 -15.25 -23.41
CA SER A 149 7.39 -15.86 -24.48
C SER A 149 7.24 -17.37 -24.46
N ASN A 150 7.19 -17.97 -25.65
CA ASN A 150 7.21 -19.43 -25.80
C ASN A 150 8.63 -20.01 -25.74
N LYS A 151 9.66 -19.15 -25.72
CA LYS A 151 11.07 -19.56 -25.74
C LYS A 151 11.71 -19.51 -24.35
N VAL A 152 11.25 -18.60 -23.49
CA VAL A 152 11.82 -18.39 -22.15
C VAL A 152 10.72 -18.14 -21.14
N ILE A 153 10.88 -18.65 -19.92
CA ILE A 153 9.99 -18.37 -18.81
C ILE A 153 10.38 -17.01 -18.22
N LYS A 154 9.46 -16.05 -18.30
CA LYS A 154 9.63 -14.74 -17.65
C LYS A 154 9.50 -14.89 -16.14
N PRO A 155 10.35 -14.23 -15.31
CA PRO A 155 10.23 -14.28 -13.85
C PRO A 155 8.84 -13.86 -13.35
N GLN A 156 8.26 -12.82 -13.94
CA GLN A 156 6.91 -12.37 -13.65
C GLN A 156 5.86 -13.47 -13.84
N HIS A 157 5.96 -14.21 -14.95
CA HIS A 157 5.09 -15.34 -15.25
C HIS A 157 5.23 -16.45 -14.20
N ALA A 158 6.47 -16.79 -13.83
CA ALA A 158 6.73 -17.82 -12.82
C ALA A 158 6.09 -17.45 -11.48
N VAL A 159 6.23 -16.20 -11.04
CA VAL A 159 5.64 -15.71 -9.79
C VAL A 159 4.11 -15.69 -9.86
N GLN A 160 3.53 -15.22 -10.97
CA GLN A 160 2.07 -15.24 -11.15
C GLN A 160 1.54 -16.69 -11.14
N ARG A 161 2.25 -17.60 -11.79
CA ARG A 161 1.85 -19.02 -11.79
C ARG A 161 1.96 -19.63 -10.39
N LEU A 162 3.00 -19.28 -9.62
CA LEU A 162 3.12 -19.69 -8.23
C LEU A 162 1.91 -19.20 -7.42
N TYR A 163 1.54 -17.93 -7.55
CA TYR A 163 0.34 -17.40 -6.90
C TYR A 163 -0.92 -18.19 -7.27
N GLU A 164 -1.15 -18.43 -8.57
CA GLU A 164 -2.35 -19.18 -9.02
C GLU A 164 -2.43 -20.60 -8.44
N LEU A 165 -1.30 -21.27 -8.28
CA LEU A 165 -1.23 -22.62 -7.71
C LEU A 165 -1.40 -22.63 -6.19
N THR A 166 -1.08 -21.54 -5.49
CA THR A 166 -1.03 -21.48 -4.03
C THR A 166 -2.06 -20.56 -3.38
N LYS A 167 -2.82 -19.78 -4.16
CA LYS A 167 -3.76 -18.76 -3.64
C LYS A 167 -4.83 -19.29 -2.66
N ASN A 168 -5.16 -20.59 -2.74
CA ASN A 168 -6.11 -21.24 -1.85
C ASN A 168 -5.44 -21.95 -0.66
N GLN A 169 -4.12 -21.80 -0.53
CA GLN A 169 -3.33 -22.40 0.55
C GLN A 169 -2.85 -21.30 1.50
N ASP A 170 -2.48 -21.67 2.71
CA ASP A 170 -1.83 -20.77 3.66
C ASP A 170 -0.31 -20.75 3.38
N THR A 171 0.08 -19.96 2.40
CA THR A 171 1.42 -19.93 1.84
C THR A 171 2.26 -18.81 2.43
N PHE A 172 3.50 -19.13 2.79
CA PHE A 172 4.53 -18.19 3.22
C PHE A 172 5.54 -17.99 2.08
N ILE A 173 5.75 -16.75 1.69
CA ILE A 173 6.75 -16.38 0.69
C ILE A 173 7.93 -15.73 1.39
N THR A 174 9.11 -16.29 1.19
CA THR A 174 10.38 -15.77 1.72
C THR A 174 11.29 -15.38 0.58
N THR A 175 12.00 -14.27 0.71
CA THR A 175 13.02 -13.84 -0.25
C THR A 175 14.21 -13.21 0.48
N GLU A 176 15.36 -13.25 -0.17
CA GLU A 176 16.45 -12.33 0.09
C GLU A 176 16.34 -11.09 -0.81
N VAL A 177 17.37 -10.24 -0.87
CA VAL A 177 17.43 -9.03 -1.69
C VAL A 177 17.80 -9.37 -3.13
N GLY A 178 17.09 -8.77 -4.10
CA GLY A 178 17.37 -8.91 -5.51
C GLY A 178 16.15 -8.67 -6.41
N GLN A 179 16.31 -8.87 -7.70
CA GLN A 179 15.21 -8.72 -8.65
C GLN A 179 14.04 -9.66 -8.35
N HIS A 180 14.32 -10.88 -7.90
CA HIS A 180 13.30 -11.86 -7.51
C HIS A 180 12.42 -11.36 -6.36
N GLN A 181 12.98 -10.61 -5.41
CA GLN A 181 12.25 -9.94 -4.35
C GLN A 181 11.22 -8.96 -4.93
N MET A 182 11.66 -8.12 -5.89
CA MET A 182 10.76 -7.15 -6.50
C MET A 182 9.67 -7.82 -7.32
N TRP A 183 10.00 -8.85 -8.10
CA TRP A 183 8.98 -9.61 -8.83
C TRP A 183 7.99 -10.32 -7.90
N ALA A 184 8.46 -10.90 -6.80
CA ALA A 184 7.57 -11.48 -5.79
C ALA A 184 6.65 -10.43 -5.17
N ALA A 185 7.17 -9.28 -4.79
CA ALA A 185 6.39 -8.17 -4.23
C ALA A 185 5.34 -7.60 -5.20
N GLN A 186 5.66 -7.57 -6.50
CA GLN A 186 4.80 -6.99 -7.54
C GLN A 186 3.75 -7.97 -8.07
N HIS A 187 4.08 -9.25 -8.20
CA HIS A 187 3.28 -10.22 -8.95
C HIS A 187 2.64 -11.31 -8.09
N TYR A 188 3.05 -11.48 -6.83
CA TYR A 188 2.36 -12.33 -5.87
C TYR A 188 1.38 -11.50 -5.03
N LYS A 189 0.13 -11.93 -4.89
CA LYS A 189 -0.87 -11.19 -4.12
C LYS A 189 -0.93 -11.71 -2.69
N PHE A 190 -0.54 -10.86 -1.76
CA PHE A 190 -0.57 -11.17 -0.34
C PHE A 190 -1.89 -10.73 0.28
N ASN A 191 -2.72 -11.69 0.71
CA ASN A 191 -4.06 -11.44 1.24
C ASN A 191 -4.14 -11.52 2.76
N LYS A 192 -3.05 -11.98 3.40
CA LYS A 192 -2.93 -12.11 4.86
C LYS A 192 -1.64 -11.48 5.35
N PRO A 193 -1.64 -10.88 6.56
CA PRO A 193 -0.41 -10.40 7.18
C PRO A 193 0.53 -11.56 7.52
N ASN A 194 1.82 -11.24 7.67
CA ASN A 194 2.86 -12.21 8.04
C ASN A 194 2.97 -13.41 7.08
N ARG A 195 2.67 -13.23 5.81
CA ARG A 195 2.87 -14.22 4.74
C ARG A 195 3.94 -13.80 3.75
N TRP A 196 4.42 -12.59 3.89
CA TRP A 196 5.56 -12.02 3.19
C TRP A 196 6.72 -11.80 4.16
N MET A 197 7.82 -12.47 3.97
CA MET A 197 9.03 -12.36 4.77
C MET A 197 10.21 -12.11 3.83
N THR A 198 10.75 -10.91 3.89
CA THR A 198 11.81 -10.50 2.99
C THR A 198 12.95 -9.84 3.74
N SER A 199 14.16 -10.05 3.28
CA SER A 199 15.33 -9.38 3.79
C SER A 199 15.34 -7.93 3.30
N GLY A 200 15.62 -6.99 4.19
CA GLY A 200 15.55 -5.55 3.86
C GLY A 200 16.44 -4.68 4.74
N GLY A 201 17.45 -5.26 5.39
CA GLY A 201 18.35 -4.55 6.28
C GLY A 201 19.82 -4.96 6.09
N LEU A 202 20.63 -4.79 7.12
CA LEU A 202 22.03 -5.20 7.13
C LEU A 202 22.19 -6.74 7.04
N GLY A 203 23.22 -7.19 6.35
CA GLY A 203 23.52 -8.63 6.23
C GLY A 203 22.56 -9.41 5.34
N THR A 204 21.96 -8.75 4.34
CA THR A 204 20.94 -9.33 3.46
C THR A 204 21.48 -10.04 2.23
N MET A 205 22.78 -10.05 2.02
CA MET A 205 23.48 -10.76 0.95
C MET A 205 24.71 -11.50 1.50
#